data_6bf623b161980c278079114fa23da4b9
#
_entry.id   6bf623b161980c278079114fa23da4b9
#
_cell.length_a   1.000
_cell.length_b   1.000
_cell.length_c   1.000
_cell.angle_alpha   90.00
_cell.angle_beta   90.00
_cell.angle_gamma   90.00
#
_symmetry.space_group_name_H-M   'P 1'
#
loop_
_entity.id
_entity.type
_entity.pdbx_description
1 polymer ?
#
loop_
_entity_poly.entity_id
_entity_poly.type
_entity_poly.pdbx_seq_one_letter_code
_entity_poly.pdbx_strand_id
1 'polypeptide(L)'
;RRRFWKGDYAQDKIAAYQTLYTCLVTVAKLSAPIAPFFMDKLYRDLTQATGSESFESVHLAEFPKMVENFVDKSLESKMMKAQTVSSLVLSLRKKEMIKVRQPLQRVMIPVLDDNQRAEIEAVSDLIKAEVNVKEVELLDDASGVLVKQIKPNFKTLGPRFGKDMGLISKEIQNFGQEQIAKLERDGELVMDIAGKSITLSQDDVEISSQDIPGWLVANSNGITVALDITISDELRKEGIARELINRIQNIRKDSGFEVTDKITVKMEKNAQVEEAVLANESYIKSETLTESLIFVEN
;
A
#
# COMPACT_ATOMS: atom_id res chain seq x y z
N ARG A 1 4.63 -11.37 -8.84
CA ARG A 1 4.25 -12.78 -9.03
C ARG A 1 3.76 -13.05 -10.47
N ARG A 2 2.76 -12.31 -11.01
CA ARG A 2 2.23 -12.48 -12.37
C ARG A 2 3.32 -12.39 -13.45
N ARG A 3 4.29 -11.48 -13.35
CA ARG A 3 5.38 -11.29 -14.29
C ARG A 3 6.30 -12.50 -14.44
N PHE A 4 6.40 -13.39 -13.43
CA PHE A 4 7.31 -14.53 -13.44
C PHE A 4 6.75 -15.78 -14.13
N TRP A 5 5.43 -15.95 -14.16
CA TRP A 5 4.81 -17.19 -14.65
C TRP A 5 3.70 -17.01 -15.69
N LYS A 6 3.21 -15.76 -15.92
CA LYS A 6 2.30 -15.45 -17.03
C LYS A 6 3.07 -14.82 -18.20
N GLY A 7 2.68 -15.18 -19.42
CA GLY A 7 3.20 -14.60 -20.66
C GLY A 7 4.53 -15.18 -21.15
N ASP A 8 4.91 -14.73 -22.32
CA ASP A 8 6.16 -15.12 -22.99
C ASP A 8 7.40 -14.56 -22.28
N TYR A 9 8.58 -15.02 -22.67
CA TYR A 9 9.87 -14.50 -22.19
C TYR A 9 10.18 -13.14 -22.86
N ALA A 10 9.35 -12.15 -22.57
CA ALA A 10 9.55 -10.78 -22.99
C ALA A 10 10.62 -10.07 -22.14
N GLN A 11 11.15 -8.96 -22.66
CA GLN A 11 12.18 -8.15 -21.99
C GLN A 11 11.81 -7.77 -20.56
N ASP A 12 10.53 -7.44 -20.31
CA ASP A 12 10.03 -7.12 -18.98
C ASP A 12 10.17 -8.29 -17.98
N LYS A 13 9.90 -9.52 -18.43
CA LYS A 13 10.06 -10.72 -17.61
C LYS A 13 11.53 -10.98 -17.29
N ILE A 14 12.40 -10.83 -18.28
CA ILE A 14 13.87 -10.98 -18.10
C ILE A 14 14.37 -9.94 -17.09
N ALA A 15 14.00 -8.67 -17.26
CA ALA A 15 14.35 -7.58 -16.33
C ALA A 15 13.89 -7.88 -14.90
N ALA A 16 12.68 -8.44 -14.74
CA ALA A 16 12.16 -8.82 -13.42
C ALA A 16 13.00 -9.94 -12.76
N TYR A 17 13.40 -10.96 -13.53
CA TYR A 17 14.30 -12.01 -13.03
C TYR A 17 15.67 -11.47 -12.67
N GLN A 18 16.27 -10.64 -13.52
CA GLN A 18 17.58 -10.03 -13.26
C GLN A 18 17.57 -9.16 -12.01
N THR A 19 16.53 -8.34 -11.84
CA THR A 19 16.35 -7.49 -10.66
C THR A 19 16.21 -8.35 -9.39
N LEU A 20 15.37 -9.39 -9.43
CA LEU A 20 15.17 -10.27 -8.28
C LEU A 20 16.47 -11.00 -7.92
N TYR A 21 17.18 -11.53 -8.93
CA TYR A 21 18.47 -12.17 -8.75
C TYR A 21 19.48 -11.26 -8.06
N THR A 22 19.66 -10.04 -8.61
CA THR A 22 20.57 -9.03 -8.04
C THR A 22 20.23 -8.70 -6.59
N CYS A 23 18.94 -8.49 -6.30
CA CYS A 23 18.47 -8.23 -4.93
C CYS A 23 18.79 -9.40 -4.00
N LEU A 24 18.48 -10.64 -4.40
CA LEU A 24 18.69 -11.83 -3.55
C LEU A 24 20.17 -12.10 -3.29
N VAL A 25 21.03 -12.00 -4.31
CA VAL A 25 22.49 -12.15 -4.15
C VAL A 25 23.06 -11.07 -3.24
N THR A 26 22.61 -9.82 -3.42
CA THR A 26 23.02 -8.70 -2.57
C THR A 26 22.60 -8.92 -1.12
N VAL A 27 21.35 -9.33 -0.88
CA VAL A 27 20.86 -9.66 0.47
C VAL A 27 21.65 -10.81 1.08
N ALA A 28 21.99 -11.86 0.30
CA ALA A 28 22.81 -12.97 0.77
C ALA A 28 24.19 -12.49 1.24
N LYS A 29 24.86 -11.64 0.45
CA LYS A 29 26.15 -11.06 0.81
C LYS A 29 26.07 -10.15 2.06
N LEU A 30 25.06 -9.28 2.15
CA LEU A 30 24.87 -8.38 3.28
C LEU A 30 24.52 -9.09 4.58
N SER A 31 23.76 -10.18 4.50
CA SER A 31 23.24 -10.90 5.67
C SER A 31 24.11 -12.09 6.08
N ALA A 32 25.14 -12.44 5.31
CA ALA A 32 26.03 -13.55 5.62
C ALA A 32 26.67 -13.47 7.03
N PRO A 33 27.07 -12.29 7.55
CA PRO A 33 27.58 -12.18 8.92
C PRO A 33 26.56 -12.54 10.02
N ILE A 34 25.26 -12.41 9.72
CA ILE A 34 24.16 -12.63 10.68
C ILE A 34 23.62 -14.07 10.56
N ALA A 35 23.44 -14.56 9.34
CA ALA A 35 22.86 -15.87 9.05
C ALA A 35 23.76 -16.70 8.09
N PRO A 36 24.98 -17.08 8.50
CA PRO A 36 26.02 -17.55 7.61
C PRO A 36 25.62 -18.78 6.79
N PHE A 37 25.02 -19.78 7.40
CA PHE A 37 24.67 -21.05 6.72
C PHE A 37 23.53 -20.89 5.73
N PHE A 38 22.49 -20.13 6.12
CA PHE A 38 21.34 -19.91 5.25
C PHE A 38 21.73 -19.04 4.05
N MET A 39 22.51 -17.99 4.27
CA MET A 39 22.92 -17.08 3.20
C MET A 39 23.95 -17.73 2.26
N ASP A 40 24.81 -18.61 2.75
CA ASP A 40 25.69 -19.38 1.88
C ASP A 40 24.91 -20.36 0.99
N LYS A 41 23.93 -21.05 1.57
CA LYS A 41 23.04 -21.92 0.77
C LYS A 41 22.28 -21.13 -0.29
N LEU A 42 21.65 -20.01 0.09
CA LEU A 42 20.92 -19.15 -0.85
C LEU A 42 21.84 -18.66 -1.99
N TYR A 43 23.04 -18.19 -1.64
CA TYR A 43 24.02 -17.72 -2.59
C TYR A 43 24.41 -18.82 -3.58
N ARG A 44 24.77 -20.02 -3.11
CA ARG A 44 25.12 -21.16 -3.94
C ARG A 44 23.96 -21.59 -4.86
N ASP A 45 22.75 -21.71 -4.33
CA ASP A 45 21.58 -22.12 -5.12
C ASP A 45 21.32 -21.14 -6.28
N LEU A 46 21.54 -19.82 -6.07
CA LEU A 46 21.38 -18.79 -7.09
C LEU A 46 22.55 -18.78 -8.10
N THR A 47 23.78 -18.85 -7.62
CA THR A 47 24.97 -18.64 -8.44
C THR A 47 25.39 -19.87 -9.24
N GLN A 48 25.16 -21.09 -8.74
CA GLN A 48 25.40 -22.34 -9.48
C GLN A 48 24.54 -22.42 -10.75
N ALA A 49 23.29 -21.93 -10.68
CA ALA A 49 22.39 -21.95 -11.83
C ALA A 49 22.77 -20.93 -12.92
N THR A 50 23.41 -19.82 -12.54
CA THR A 50 23.69 -18.69 -13.45
C THR A 50 25.15 -18.61 -13.87
N GLY A 51 26.08 -19.14 -13.08
CA GLY A 51 27.53 -19.01 -13.30
C GLY A 51 28.02 -17.55 -13.25
N SER A 52 27.23 -16.61 -12.71
CA SER A 52 27.52 -15.18 -12.79
C SER A 52 28.43 -14.65 -11.68
N GLU A 53 28.70 -15.44 -10.66
CA GLU A 53 29.59 -15.11 -9.55
C GLU A 53 30.85 -15.98 -9.56
N SER A 54 32.00 -15.37 -9.23
CA SER A 54 33.30 -16.03 -9.30
C SER A 54 33.63 -16.91 -8.09
N PHE A 55 32.89 -16.71 -6.98
CA PHE A 55 33.17 -17.40 -5.72
C PHE A 55 32.17 -18.52 -5.45
N GLU A 56 32.65 -19.65 -4.97
CA GLU A 56 31.81 -20.80 -4.64
C GLU A 56 31.06 -20.70 -3.32
N SER A 57 31.37 -19.71 -2.50
CA SER A 57 30.75 -19.44 -1.21
C SER A 57 30.55 -17.92 -1.00
N VAL A 58 29.45 -17.54 -0.35
CA VAL A 58 29.20 -16.14 0.03
C VAL A 58 30.28 -15.58 0.96
N HIS A 59 30.91 -16.43 1.72
CA HIS A 59 31.99 -16.05 2.67
C HIS A 59 33.32 -15.69 1.99
N LEU A 60 33.45 -16.04 0.73
CA LEU A 60 34.62 -15.69 -0.10
C LEU A 60 34.30 -14.48 -0.99
N ALA A 61 33.03 -14.14 -1.14
CA ALA A 61 32.62 -13.04 -1.98
C ALA A 61 32.87 -11.67 -1.32
N GLU A 62 33.15 -10.67 -2.14
CA GLU A 62 33.29 -9.30 -1.63
C GLU A 62 31.97 -8.76 -1.10
N PHE A 63 32.07 -7.94 -0.05
CA PHE A 63 30.93 -7.23 0.49
C PHE A 63 30.37 -6.25 -0.56
N PRO A 64 29.05 -6.14 -0.75
CA PRO A 64 28.46 -5.31 -1.79
C PRO A 64 28.85 -3.83 -1.64
N LYS A 65 29.21 -3.23 -2.77
CA LYS A 65 29.47 -1.80 -2.86
C LYS A 65 28.28 -1.11 -3.53
N MET A 66 28.03 0.14 -3.14
CA MET A 66 27.00 0.96 -3.77
C MET A 66 27.38 1.22 -5.24
N VAL A 67 26.43 1.02 -6.12
CA VAL A 67 26.57 1.34 -7.55
C VAL A 67 25.80 2.65 -7.80
N GLU A 68 26.53 3.77 -7.83
CA GLU A 68 25.95 5.12 -7.91
C GLU A 68 25.00 5.30 -9.09
N ASN A 69 25.30 4.68 -10.23
CA ASN A 69 24.46 4.75 -11.44
C ASN A 69 23.06 4.11 -11.27
N PHE A 70 22.84 3.33 -10.22
CA PHE A 70 21.52 2.75 -9.92
C PHE A 70 20.74 3.56 -8.89
N VAL A 71 21.32 4.63 -8.35
CA VAL A 71 20.66 5.50 -7.38
C VAL A 71 19.84 6.55 -8.13
N ASP A 72 18.52 6.40 -8.10
CA ASP A 72 17.56 7.38 -8.65
C ASP A 72 16.73 7.96 -7.50
N LYS A 73 17.12 9.14 -7.04
CA LYS A 73 16.46 9.83 -5.93
C LYS A 73 15.01 10.21 -6.22
N SER A 74 14.68 10.50 -7.49
CA SER A 74 13.30 10.78 -7.90
C SER A 74 12.43 9.52 -7.80
N LEU A 75 12.95 8.38 -8.28
CA LEU A 75 12.26 7.11 -8.18
C LEU A 75 12.11 6.66 -6.72
N GLU A 76 13.15 6.83 -5.89
CA GLU A 76 13.08 6.54 -4.45
C GLU A 76 11.97 7.35 -3.76
N SER A 77 11.85 8.66 -4.06
CA SER A 77 10.79 9.54 -3.54
C SER A 77 9.40 9.02 -3.93
N LYS A 78 9.19 8.72 -5.23
CA LYS A 78 7.92 8.18 -5.75
C LYS A 78 7.56 6.86 -5.07
N MET A 79 8.52 5.94 -4.96
CA MET A 79 8.29 4.63 -4.33
C MET A 79 8.02 4.73 -2.84
N MET A 80 8.65 5.66 -2.14
CA MET A 80 8.35 5.93 -0.73
C MET A 80 6.92 6.44 -0.55
N LYS A 81 6.43 7.33 -1.43
CA LYS A 81 5.04 7.77 -1.42
C LYS A 81 4.07 6.63 -1.70
N ALA A 82 4.37 5.78 -2.70
CA ALA A 82 3.57 4.59 -2.98
C ALA A 82 3.47 3.66 -1.78
N GLN A 83 4.59 3.42 -1.09
CA GLN A 83 4.65 2.58 0.11
C GLN A 83 3.86 3.20 1.27
N THR A 84 3.99 4.51 1.50
CA THR A 84 3.27 5.22 2.56
C THR A 84 1.76 5.16 2.32
N VAL A 85 1.31 5.53 1.11
CA VAL A 85 -0.12 5.46 0.74
C VAL A 85 -0.65 4.03 0.89
N SER A 86 0.06 3.03 0.34
CA SER A 86 -0.36 1.63 0.44
C SER A 86 -0.45 1.16 1.88
N SER A 87 0.52 1.51 2.72
CA SER A 87 0.52 1.15 4.15
C SER A 87 -0.65 1.77 4.90
N LEU A 88 -0.96 3.04 4.64
CA LEU A 88 -2.11 3.73 5.23
C LEU A 88 -3.42 3.06 4.82
N VAL A 89 -3.63 2.82 3.53
CA VAL A 89 -4.84 2.18 3.02
C VAL A 89 -5.01 0.76 3.58
N LEU A 90 -3.93 -0.03 3.63
CA LEU A 90 -3.97 -1.38 4.22
C LEU A 90 -4.27 -1.35 5.72
N SER A 91 -3.79 -0.35 6.45
CA SER A 91 -4.11 -0.17 7.87
C SER A 91 -5.59 0.16 8.07
N LEU A 92 -6.18 1.01 7.22
CA LEU A 92 -7.61 1.34 7.25
C LEU A 92 -8.47 0.11 6.93
N ARG A 93 -8.10 -0.67 5.91
CA ARG A 93 -8.76 -1.94 5.59
C ARG A 93 -8.73 -2.91 6.78
N LYS A 94 -7.60 -2.99 7.47
CA LYS A 94 -7.45 -3.85 8.65
C LYS A 94 -8.32 -3.39 9.79
N LYS A 95 -8.43 -2.09 10.04
CA LYS A 95 -9.30 -1.49 11.07
C LYS A 95 -10.76 -1.92 10.89
N GLU A 96 -11.25 -1.92 9.66
CA GLU A 96 -12.62 -2.30 9.30
C GLU A 96 -12.77 -3.77 8.89
N MET A 97 -11.74 -4.59 9.07
CA MET A 97 -11.71 -6.01 8.70
C MET A 97 -12.07 -6.29 7.23
N ILE A 98 -11.83 -5.31 6.34
CA ILE A 98 -12.05 -5.45 4.90
C ILE A 98 -10.86 -6.18 4.28
N LYS A 99 -11.07 -7.38 3.78
CA LYS A 99 -10.01 -8.15 3.10
C LYS A 99 -9.49 -7.41 1.87
N VAL A 100 -8.18 -7.48 1.60
CA VAL A 100 -7.58 -6.87 0.40
C VAL A 100 -8.18 -7.42 -0.90
N ARG A 101 -8.67 -8.67 -0.91
CA ARG A 101 -9.34 -9.27 -2.06
C ARG A 101 -10.69 -8.61 -2.39
N GLN A 102 -11.35 -7.98 -1.41
CA GLN A 102 -12.53 -7.16 -1.68
C GLN A 102 -12.08 -5.86 -2.35
N PRO A 103 -12.36 -5.64 -3.65
CA PRO A 103 -12.04 -4.37 -4.28
C PRO A 103 -12.90 -3.25 -3.66
N LEU A 104 -12.31 -2.05 -3.58
CA LEU A 104 -13.01 -0.84 -3.21
C LEU A 104 -12.95 0.15 -4.38
N GLN A 105 -13.85 1.13 -4.37
CA GLN A 105 -13.99 2.03 -5.50
C GLN A 105 -12.76 2.93 -5.61
N ARG A 106 -12.44 3.68 -4.56
CA ARG A 106 -11.39 4.70 -4.68
C ARG A 106 -10.71 5.02 -3.36
N VAL A 107 -9.52 5.58 -3.50
CA VAL A 107 -8.81 6.29 -2.45
C VAL A 107 -8.59 7.73 -2.92
N MET A 108 -8.88 8.69 -2.08
CA MET A 108 -8.62 10.11 -2.30
C MET A 108 -7.37 10.52 -1.54
N ILE A 109 -6.54 11.33 -2.17
CA ILE A 109 -5.27 11.79 -1.61
C ILE A 109 -5.18 13.30 -1.84
N PRO A 110 -5.35 14.12 -0.82
CA PRO A 110 -5.04 15.54 -0.91
C PRO A 110 -3.57 15.74 -1.20
N VAL A 111 -3.24 16.56 -2.19
CA VAL A 111 -1.89 16.91 -2.57
C VAL A 111 -1.61 18.37 -2.22
N LEU A 112 -0.39 18.64 -1.78
CA LEU A 112 0.01 19.96 -1.30
C LEU A 112 0.57 20.85 -2.43
N ASP A 113 1.09 20.20 -3.48
CA ASP A 113 1.74 20.88 -4.60
C ASP A 113 1.76 19.97 -5.86
N ASP A 114 2.09 20.58 -7.01
CA ASP A 114 2.17 19.91 -8.30
C ASP A 114 3.25 18.81 -8.36
N ASN A 115 4.35 18.97 -7.59
CA ASN A 115 5.39 17.96 -7.55
C ASN A 115 4.90 16.68 -6.84
N GLN A 116 4.23 16.82 -5.70
CA GLN A 116 3.62 15.70 -5.00
C GLN A 116 2.57 15.02 -5.87
N ARG A 117 1.76 15.81 -6.59
CA ARG A 117 0.79 15.31 -7.57
C ARG A 117 1.47 14.43 -8.62
N ALA A 118 2.46 14.96 -9.32
CA ALA A 118 3.17 14.24 -10.37
C ALA A 118 3.87 12.96 -9.87
N GLU A 119 4.43 12.99 -8.65
CA GLU A 119 5.07 11.81 -8.07
C GLU A 119 4.07 10.71 -7.71
N ILE A 120 2.89 11.04 -7.17
CA ILE A 120 1.86 10.05 -6.84
C ILE A 120 1.18 9.53 -8.12
N GLU A 121 0.91 10.38 -9.11
CA GLU A 121 0.37 9.97 -10.41
C GLU A 121 1.26 8.93 -11.08
N ALA A 122 2.57 9.16 -11.07
CA ALA A 122 3.55 8.24 -11.67
C ALA A 122 3.55 6.83 -11.07
N VAL A 123 3.07 6.67 -9.83
CA VAL A 123 2.99 5.36 -9.13
C VAL A 123 1.55 4.93 -8.83
N SER A 124 0.57 5.63 -9.36
CA SER A 124 -0.86 5.39 -9.12
C SER A 124 -1.27 3.95 -9.44
N ASP A 125 -0.80 3.38 -10.55
CA ASP A 125 -1.11 2.00 -10.93
C ASP A 125 -0.53 0.97 -9.96
N LEU A 126 0.65 1.25 -9.38
CA LEU A 126 1.23 0.40 -8.36
C LEU A 126 0.38 0.44 -7.08
N ILE A 127 -0.05 1.62 -6.66
CA ILE A 127 -0.93 1.80 -5.50
C ILE A 127 -2.24 1.05 -5.73
N LYS A 128 -2.92 1.28 -6.86
CA LYS A 128 -4.19 0.59 -7.20
C LYS A 128 -4.06 -0.93 -7.13
N ALA A 129 -2.98 -1.46 -7.70
CA ALA A 129 -2.74 -2.90 -7.71
C ALA A 129 -2.45 -3.48 -6.33
N GLU A 130 -1.70 -2.75 -5.49
CA GLU A 130 -1.31 -3.21 -4.15
C GLU A 130 -2.48 -3.21 -3.18
N VAL A 131 -3.25 -2.12 -3.17
CA VAL A 131 -4.35 -1.96 -2.20
C VAL A 131 -5.71 -2.38 -2.75
N ASN A 132 -5.79 -2.82 -4.00
CA ASN A 132 -6.99 -3.27 -4.69
C ASN A 132 -8.13 -2.24 -4.66
N VAL A 133 -7.84 -1.04 -5.15
CA VAL A 133 -8.83 0.01 -5.45
C VAL A 133 -8.90 0.23 -6.95
N LYS A 134 -10.06 0.71 -7.44
CA LYS A 134 -10.24 1.01 -8.86
C LYS A 134 -9.59 2.32 -9.25
N GLU A 135 -9.63 3.30 -8.36
CA GLU A 135 -9.19 4.67 -8.62
C GLU A 135 -8.32 5.23 -7.51
N VAL A 136 -7.35 6.06 -7.91
CA VAL A 136 -6.61 6.97 -7.03
C VAL A 136 -6.97 8.38 -7.49
N GLU A 137 -7.69 9.11 -6.65
CA GLU A 137 -8.15 10.47 -6.92
C GLU A 137 -7.29 11.46 -6.15
N LEU A 138 -6.67 12.42 -6.85
CA LEU A 138 -5.83 13.45 -6.25
C LEU A 138 -6.62 14.75 -6.14
N LEU A 139 -6.65 15.31 -4.95
CA LEU A 139 -7.42 16.50 -4.64
C LEU A 139 -6.48 17.68 -4.40
N ASP A 140 -6.77 18.83 -5.01
CA ASP A 140 -6.01 20.07 -4.79
C ASP A 140 -6.37 20.73 -3.44
N ASP A 141 -7.57 20.45 -2.95
CA ASP A 141 -8.05 20.94 -1.67
C ASP A 141 -8.72 19.81 -0.88
N ALA A 142 -8.34 19.68 0.38
CA ALA A 142 -8.93 18.72 1.33
C ALA A 142 -10.32 19.16 1.84
N SER A 143 -10.79 20.36 1.48
CA SER A 143 -11.92 21.06 2.12
C SER A 143 -13.29 20.40 1.96
N GLY A 144 -13.45 19.42 1.08
CA GLY A 144 -14.73 18.74 0.86
C GLY A 144 -14.81 17.31 1.38
N VAL A 145 -13.69 16.69 1.68
CA VAL A 145 -13.61 15.24 1.97
C VAL A 145 -12.96 14.96 3.33
N LEU A 146 -12.22 15.91 3.87
CA LEU A 146 -11.48 15.76 5.11
C LEU A 146 -11.84 16.87 6.09
N VAL A 147 -12.67 16.57 7.06
CA VAL A 147 -12.82 17.43 8.23
C VAL A 147 -11.69 17.10 9.19
N LYS A 148 -10.64 17.93 9.19
CA LYS A 148 -9.54 17.79 10.14
C LYS A 148 -9.96 18.35 11.49
N GLN A 149 -9.60 17.63 12.54
CA GLN A 149 -9.70 18.10 13.92
C GLN A 149 -8.30 18.29 14.47
N ILE A 150 -8.13 19.31 15.28
CA ILE A 150 -6.88 19.63 15.93
C ILE A 150 -7.05 19.59 17.44
N LYS A 151 -6.09 18.98 18.13
CA LYS A 151 -6.04 18.94 19.59
C LYS A 151 -4.70 19.45 20.06
N PRO A 152 -4.64 20.20 21.17
CA PRO A 152 -3.39 20.65 21.75
C PRO A 152 -2.62 19.46 22.35
N ASN A 153 -1.30 19.41 22.11
CA ASN A 153 -0.41 18.49 22.78
C ASN A 153 0.02 19.06 24.13
N PHE A 154 -0.61 18.57 25.20
CA PHE A 154 -0.35 19.05 26.54
C PHE A 154 1.09 18.76 27.04
N LYS A 155 1.79 17.79 26.44
CA LYS A 155 3.17 17.47 26.84
C LYS A 155 4.15 18.55 26.39
N THR A 156 3.94 19.15 25.24
CA THR A 156 4.81 20.18 24.68
C THR A 156 4.36 21.59 25.12
N LEU A 157 3.06 21.86 25.09
CA LEU A 157 2.51 23.16 25.43
C LEU A 157 2.45 23.42 26.95
N GLY A 158 2.20 22.40 27.76
CA GLY A 158 2.05 22.54 29.22
C GLY A 158 3.25 23.23 29.91
N PRO A 159 4.49 22.78 29.66
CA PRO A 159 5.69 23.41 30.24
C PRO A 159 5.92 24.84 29.77
N ARG A 160 5.47 25.20 28.54
CA ARG A 160 5.68 26.53 27.94
C ARG A 160 4.66 27.55 28.43
N PHE A 161 3.40 27.16 28.64
CA PHE A 161 2.30 28.09 28.80
C PHE A 161 1.53 27.97 30.13
N GLY A 162 1.72 26.92 30.87
CA GLY A 162 1.24 26.76 32.26
C GLY A 162 -0.20 27.23 32.50
N LYS A 163 -0.35 28.40 33.15
CA LYS A 163 -1.68 28.96 33.51
C LYS A 163 -2.52 29.40 32.30
N ASP A 164 -1.89 29.73 31.18
CA ASP A 164 -2.57 30.20 29.97
C ASP A 164 -3.04 29.01 29.10
N MET A 165 -2.71 27.78 29.47
CA MET A 165 -3.00 26.56 28.70
C MET A 165 -4.49 26.37 28.40
N GLY A 166 -5.38 26.77 29.31
CA GLY A 166 -6.83 26.66 29.09
C GLY A 166 -7.33 27.55 27.94
N LEU A 167 -6.81 28.77 27.81
CA LEU A 167 -7.13 29.68 26.71
C LEU A 167 -6.54 29.18 25.39
N ILE A 168 -5.28 28.76 25.40
CA ILE A 168 -4.57 28.23 24.22
C ILE A 168 -5.29 26.99 23.71
N SER A 169 -5.64 26.06 24.58
CA SER A 169 -6.37 24.85 24.20
C SER A 169 -7.69 25.13 23.52
N LYS A 170 -8.44 26.10 24.03
CA LYS A 170 -9.72 26.49 23.46
C LYS A 170 -9.56 27.13 22.07
N GLU A 171 -8.56 27.98 21.90
CA GLU A 171 -8.28 28.60 20.60
C GLU A 171 -7.81 27.58 19.57
N ILE A 172 -6.91 26.67 19.94
CA ILE A 172 -6.47 25.57 19.05
C ILE A 172 -7.65 24.71 18.61
N GLN A 173 -8.56 24.35 19.53
CA GLN A 173 -9.73 23.54 19.19
C GLN A 173 -10.73 24.26 18.25
N ASN A 174 -10.70 25.59 18.20
CA ASN A 174 -11.52 26.41 17.33
C ASN A 174 -10.90 26.67 15.94
N PHE A 175 -9.72 26.13 15.65
CA PHE A 175 -9.08 26.32 14.34
C PHE A 175 -9.98 25.84 13.22
N GLY A 176 -10.16 26.70 12.22
CA GLY A 176 -10.78 26.32 10.95
C GLY A 176 -9.82 25.48 10.07
N GLN A 177 -10.37 24.86 9.04
CA GLN A 177 -9.61 24.01 8.12
C GLN A 177 -8.40 24.73 7.48
N GLU A 178 -8.54 26.03 7.16
CA GLU A 178 -7.45 26.84 6.61
C GLU A 178 -6.27 27.01 7.57
N GLN A 179 -6.55 27.23 8.86
CA GLN A 179 -5.50 27.37 9.88
C GLN A 179 -4.77 26.06 10.12
N ILE A 180 -5.51 24.94 10.11
CA ILE A 180 -4.93 23.61 10.22
C ILE A 180 -4.06 23.31 9.00
N ALA A 181 -4.55 23.57 7.79
CA ALA A 181 -3.80 23.37 6.54
C ALA A 181 -2.55 24.27 6.49
N LYS A 182 -2.63 25.52 6.98
CA LYS A 182 -1.47 26.40 7.06
C LYS A 182 -0.42 25.87 8.01
N LEU A 183 -0.81 25.41 9.18
CA LEU A 183 0.12 24.82 10.17
C LEU A 183 0.81 23.56 9.61
N GLU A 184 0.09 22.72 8.88
CA GLU A 184 0.69 21.53 8.24
C GLU A 184 1.65 21.87 7.11
N ARG A 185 1.36 22.89 6.31
CA ARG A 185 2.18 23.31 5.18
C ARG A 185 3.43 24.08 5.62
N ASP A 186 3.24 25.05 6.52
CA ASP A 186 4.28 26.01 6.90
C ASP A 186 5.12 25.49 8.09
N GLY A 187 4.66 24.42 8.77
CA GLY A 187 5.30 23.83 9.95
C GLY A 187 5.08 24.60 11.24
N GLU A 188 4.70 25.88 11.15
CA GLU A 188 4.44 26.76 12.28
C GLU A 188 3.30 27.75 11.97
N LEU A 189 2.59 28.15 13.02
CA LEU A 189 1.52 29.16 12.94
C LEU A 189 1.68 30.15 14.08
N VAL A 190 1.71 31.45 13.73
CA VAL A 190 1.70 32.53 14.72
C VAL A 190 0.25 32.92 15.00
N MET A 191 -0.13 32.96 16.27
CA MET A 191 -1.45 33.35 16.73
C MET A 191 -1.35 34.34 17.90
N ASP A 192 -2.37 35.19 18.05
CA ASP A 192 -2.43 36.17 19.12
C ASP A 192 -3.47 35.74 20.16
N ILE A 193 -3.05 35.43 21.36
CA ILE A 193 -3.91 35.02 22.46
C ILE A 193 -3.74 35.97 23.63
N ALA A 194 -4.79 36.65 24.02
CA ALA A 194 -4.81 37.59 25.16
C ALA A 194 -3.70 38.68 25.04
N GLY A 195 -3.40 39.16 23.81
CA GLY A 195 -2.37 40.16 23.56
C GLY A 195 -0.94 39.66 23.59
N LYS A 196 -0.74 38.34 23.58
CA LYS A 196 0.57 37.70 23.46
C LYS A 196 0.68 36.96 22.13
N SER A 197 1.69 37.24 21.34
CA SER A 197 2.00 36.49 20.13
C SER A 197 2.63 35.14 20.49
N ILE A 198 2.00 34.08 20.05
CA ILE A 198 2.42 32.69 20.32
C ILE A 198 2.69 32.00 19.00
N THR A 199 3.83 31.33 18.88
CA THR A 199 4.16 30.49 17.76
C THR A 199 3.90 29.02 18.15
N LEU A 200 2.99 28.37 17.42
CA LEU A 200 2.71 26.93 17.49
C LEU A 200 3.50 26.21 16.41
N SER A 201 4.12 25.09 16.76
CA SER A 201 4.72 24.14 15.81
C SER A 201 3.79 22.93 15.61
N GLN A 202 4.09 22.10 14.60
CA GLN A 202 3.35 20.84 14.41
C GLN A 202 3.43 19.91 15.61
N ASP A 203 4.54 19.91 16.34
CA ASP A 203 4.72 19.09 17.55
C ASP A 203 3.83 19.52 18.73
N ASP A 204 3.34 20.76 18.69
CA ASP A 204 2.48 21.33 19.72
C ASP A 204 1.01 20.92 19.59
N VAL A 205 0.67 20.18 18.53
CA VAL A 205 -0.71 19.79 18.24
C VAL A 205 -0.80 18.35 17.72
N GLU A 206 -1.94 17.73 17.94
CA GLU A 206 -2.31 16.46 17.33
C GLU A 206 -3.42 16.74 16.29
N ILE A 207 -3.09 16.63 15.01
CA ILE A 207 -4.04 16.76 13.92
C ILE A 207 -4.58 15.37 13.58
N SER A 208 -5.90 15.23 13.68
CA SER A 208 -6.62 14.00 13.34
C SER A 208 -7.73 14.32 12.32
N SER A 209 -8.05 13.35 11.49
CA SER A 209 -9.16 13.46 10.55
C SER A 209 -10.41 12.85 11.16
N GLN A 210 -11.55 13.49 10.96
CA GLN A 210 -12.83 12.95 11.37
C GLN A 210 -13.34 12.00 10.28
N ASP A 211 -13.77 10.80 10.69
CA ASP A 211 -14.40 9.86 9.78
C ASP A 211 -15.73 10.41 9.29
N ILE A 212 -15.88 10.54 7.98
CA ILE A 212 -17.15 10.86 7.32
C ILE A 212 -17.85 9.52 7.04
N PRO A 213 -19.18 9.42 7.18
CA PRO A 213 -19.88 8.17 6.88
C PRO A 213 -19.51 7.63 5.48
N GLY A 214 -19.06 6.38 5.41
CA GLY A 214 -18.59 5.74 4.17
C GLY A 214 -17.11 5.98 3.83
N TRP A 215 -16.38 6.77 4.64
CA TRP A 215 -14.97 7.10 4.43
C TRP A 215 -14.14 6.84 5.67
N LEU A 216 -12.96 6.32 5.46
CA LEU A 216 -11.94 6.18 6.51
C LEU A 216 -10.73 7.01 6.15
N VAL A 217 -10.21 7.72 7.14
CA VAL A 217 -9.06 8.61 6.93
C VAL A 217 -7.89 8.20 7.79
N ALA A 218 -6.69 8.27 7.21
CA ALA A 218 -5.43 8.11 7.92
C ALA A 218 -4.37 9.06 7.36
N ASN A 219 -3.42 9.45 8.19
CA ASN A 219 -2.28 10.26 7.78
C ASN A 219 -0.96 9.71 8.33
N SER A 220 0.10 9.93 7.61
CA SER A 220 1.48 9.67 8.03
C SER A 220 2.46 10.37 7.09
N ASN A 221 3.56 10.88 7.64
CA ASN A 221 4.65 11.51 6.87
C ASN A 221 4.16 12.59 5.88
N GLY A 222 3.22 13.43 6.30
CA GLY A 222 2.65 14.50 5.47
C GLY A 222 1.72 14.03 4.34
N ILE A 223 1.40 12.73 4.28
CA ILE A 223 0.45 12.16 3.32
C ILE A 223 -0.82 11.78 4.07
N THR A 224 -1.95 12.26 3.58
CA THR A 224 -3.28 11.88 4.06
C THR A 224 -3.97 11.05 2.99
N VAL A 225 -4.69 10.02 3.40
CA VAL A 225 -5.52 9.19 2.51
C VAL A 225 -6.93 9.10 3.07
N ALA A 226 -7.93 9.19 2.19
CA ALA A 226 -9.32 8.90 2.50
C ALA A 226 -9.78 7.72 1.65
N LEU A 227 -10.17 6.63 2.29
CA LEU A 227 -10.58 5.40 1.65
C LEU A 227 -12.11 5.31 1.62
N ASP A 228 -12.69 5.18 0.43
CA ASP A 228 -14.11 4.88 0.25
C ASP A 228 -14.37 3.41 0.59
N ILE A 229 -15.12 3.15 1.63
CA ILE A 229 -15.47 1.79 2.08
C ILE A 229 -16.85 1.35 1.63
N THR A 230 -17.50 2.14 0.79
CA THR A 230 -18.80 1.77 0.20
C THR A 230 -18.61 0.65 -0.81
N ILE A 231 -19.31 -0.45 -0.62
CA ILE A 231 -19.22 -1.63 -1.50
C ILE A 231 -20.46 -1.70 -2.38
N SER A 232 -20.30 -1.40 -3.68
CA SER A 232 -21.36 -1.60 -4.66
C SER A 232 -21.60 -3.10 -4.92
N ASP A 233 -22.71 -3.42 -5.58
CA ASP A 233 -23.02 -4.79 -5.94
C ASP A 233 -21.98 -5.41 -6.89
N GLU A 234 -21.47 -4.63 -7.83
CA GLU A 234 -20.39 -5.03 -8.75
C GLU A 234 -19.09 -5.34 -7.98
N LEU A 235 -18.70 -4.47 -7.06
CA LEU A 235 -17.50 -4.67 -6.23
C LEU A 235 -17.66 -5.88 -5.31
N ARG A 236 -18.87 -6.11 -4.81
CA ARG A 236 -19.17 -7.30 -4.01
C ARG A 236 -19.04 -8.58 -4.83
N LYS A 237 -19.60 -8.63 -6.03
CA LYS A 237 -19.50 -9.77 -6.95
C LYS A 237 -18.04 -10.04 -7.36
N GLU A 238 -17.27 -8.99 -7.66
CA GLU A 238 -15.83 -9.15 -7.94
C GLU A 238 -15.06 -9.66 -6.71
N GLY A 239 -15.39 -9.18 -5.51
CA GLY A 239 -14.80 -9.65 -4.25
C GLY A 239 -15.04 -11.15 -4.03
N ILE A 240 -16.26 -11.63 -4.29
CA ILE A 240 -16.61 -13.06 -4.24
C ILE A 240 -15.79 -13.85 -5.27
N ALA A 241 -15.70 -13.36 -6.51
CA ALA A 241 -14.90 -14.01 -7.55
C ALA A 241 -13.42 -14.13 -7.17
N ARG A 242 -12.83 -13.10 -6.59
CA ARG A 242 -11.44 -13.11 -6.12
C ARG A 242 -11.21 -14.06 -4.93
N GLU A 243 -12.17 -14.17 -4.03
CA GLU A 243 -12.12 -15.15 -2.94
C GLU A 243 -12.23 -16.58 -3.49
N LEU A 244 -13.10 -16.81 -4.47
CA LEU A 244 -13.25 -18.10 -5.13
C LEU A 244 -11.96 -18.51 -5.86
N ILE A 245 -11.34 -17.61 -6.63
CA ILE A 245 -10.03 -17.84 -7.26
C ILE A 245 -8.99 -18.27 -6.22
N ASN A 246 -8.93 -17.58 -5.08
CA ASN A 246 -7.99 -17.96 -4.03
C ASN A 246 -8.26 -19.35 -3.47
N ARG A 247 -9.52 -19.71 -3.25
CA ARG A 247 -9.90 -21.06 -2.78
C ARG A 247 -9.55 -22.14 -3.80
N ILE A 248 -9.87 -21.92 -5.06
CA ILE A 248 -9.52 -22.86 -6.13
C ILE A 248 -7.99 -23.04 -6.20
N GLN A 249 -7.21 -21.96 -6.13
CA GLN A 249 -5.76 -22.03 -6.15
C GLN A 249 -5.18 -22.78 -4.93
N ASN A 250 -5.80 -22.62 -3.74
CA ASN A 250 -5.39 -23.37 -2.56
C ASN A 250 -5.71 -24.88 -2.73
N ILE A 251 -6.90 -25.21 -3.22
CA ILE A 251 -7.27 -26.62 -3.49
C ILE A 251 -6.30 -27.23 -4.50
N ARG A 252 -5.97 -26.53 -5.60
CA ARG A 252 -4.99 -27.00 -6.57
C ARG A 252 -3.65 -27.32 -5.92
N LYS A 253 -3.13 -26.38 -5.10
CA LYS A 253 -1.88 -26.54 -4.39
C LYS A 253 -1.91 -27.76 -3.44
N ASP A 254 -2.96 -27.85 -2.64
CA ASP A 254 -3.09 -28.90 -1.61
C ASP A 254 -3.32 -30.29 -2.25
N SER A 255 -3.87 -30.32 -3.45
CA SER A 255 -4.07 -31.56 -4.25
C SER A 255 -2.87 -31.92 -5.14
N GLY A 256 -1.76 -31.15 -5.08
CA GLY A 256 -0.55 -31.46 -5.82
C GLY A 256 -0.61 -31.17 -7.32
N PHE A 257 -1.55 -30.32 -7.79
CA PHE A 257 -1.59 -29.92 -9.20
C PHE A 257 -0.40 -29.07 -9.57
N GLU A 258 0.10 -29.28 -10.78
CA GLU A 258 1.12 -28.43 -11.39
C GLU A 258 0.50 -27.05 -11.74
N VAL A 259 1.36 -26.03 -11.85
CA VAL A 259 0.93 -24.66 -12.14
C VAL A 259 0.21 -24.54 -13.48
N THR A 260 0.58 -25.38 -14.44
CA THR A 260 0.08 -25.40 -15.82
C THR A 260 -1.13 -26.29 -16.05
N ASP A 261 -1.53 -27.08 -15.04
CA ASP A 261 -2.67 -28.01 -15.17
C ASP A 261 -3.97 -27.26 -15.43
N LYS A 262 -4.71 -27.76 -16.40
CA LYS A 262 -6.07 -27.31 -16.67
C LYS A 262 -7.05 -28.11 -15.85
N ILE A 263 -8.09 -27.45 -15.33
CA ILE A 263 -9.04 -28.05 -14.42
C ILE A 263 -10.50 -27.84 -14.82
N THR A 264 -11.36 -28.72 -14.35
CA THR A 264 -12.81 -28.52 -14.29
C THR A 264 -13.19 -28.27 -12.84
N VAL A 265 -13.92 -27.18 -12.59
CA VAL A 265 -14.39 -26.83 -11.25
C VAL A 265 -15.88 -27.15 -11.15
N LYS A 266 -16.24 -27.98 -10.18
CA LYS A 266 -17.62 -28.23 -9.78
C LYS A 266 -17.89 -27.53 -8.45
N MET A 267 -18.99 -26.82 -8.36
CA MET A 267 -19.37 -26.11 -7.15
C MET A 267 -20.88 -26.28 -6.87
N GLU A 268 -21.24 -26.30 -5.61
CA GLU A 268 -22.64 -26.33 -5.19
C GLU A 268 -23.33 -25.01 -5.57
N LYS A 269 -24.60 -25.11 -5.96
CA LYS A 269 -25.43 -23.95 -6.26
C LYS A 269 -25.64 -23.09 -5.01
N ASN A 270 -25.31 -21.81 -5.15
CA ASN A 270 -25.60 -20.77 -4.17
C ASN A 270 -25.89 -19.49 -4.94
N ALA A 271 -27.05 -18.88 -4.75
CA ALA A 271 -27.52 -17.75 -5.56
C ALA A 271 -26.51 -16.59 -5.62
N GLN A 272 -25.90 -16.21 -4.50
CA GLN A 272 -24.93 -15.11 -4.46
C GLN A 272 -23.62 -15.46 -5.17
N VAL A 273 -23.16 -16.73 -5.04
CA VAL A 273 -21.95 -17.21 -5.70
C VAL A 273 -22.19 -17.36 -7.19
N GLU A 274 -23.36 -17.87 -7.60
CA GLU A 274 -23.73 -18.06 -9.00
C GLU A 274 -23.74 -16.73 -9.77
N GLU A 275 -24.39 -15.70 -9.21
CA GLU A 275 -24.38 -14.37 -9.82
C GLU A 275 -22.94 -13.80 -9.95
N ALA A 276 -22.11 -13.95 -8.93
CA ALA A 276 -20.74 -13.46 -8.93
C ALA A 276 -19.87 -14.22 -9.95
N VAL A 277 -20.06 -15.54 -10.07
CA VAL A 277 -19.36 -16.39 -11.04
C VAL A 277 -19.78 -16.05 -12.46
N LEU A 278 -21.06 -15.92 -12.74
CA LEU A 278 -21.56 -15.54 -14.08
C LEU A 278 -21.05 -14.17 -14.50
N ALA A 279 -21.04 -13.20 -13.60
CA ALA A 279 -20.53 -11.86 -13.89
C ALA A 279 -18.99 -11.81 -14.11
N ASN A 280 -18.24 -12.79 -13.60
CA ASN A 280 -16.77 -12.80 -13.62
C ASN A 280 -16.19 -14.10 -14.19
N GLU A 281 -16.93 -14.84 -14.98
CA GLU A 281 -16.57 -16.20 -15.43
C GLU A 281 -15.23 -16.24 -16.16
N SER A 282 -15.03 -15.36 -17.13
CA SER A 282 -13.78 -15.28 -17.91
C SER A 282 -12.57 -14.95 -17.03
N TYR A 283 -12.75 -14.07 -16.04
CA TYR A 283 -11.72 -13.72 -15.09
C TYR A 283 -11.34 -14.92 -14.20
N ILE A 284 -12.35 -15.64 -13.65
CA ILE A 284 -12.12 -16.82 -12.83
C ILE A 284 -11.39 -17.89 -13.64
N LYS A 285 -11.88 -18.22 -14.84
CA LYS A 285 -11.27 -19.21 -15.73
C LYS A 285 -9.82 -18.89 -16.06
N SER A 286 -9.53 -17.65 -16.41
CA SER A 286 -8.17 -17.22 -16.77
C SER A 286 -7.19 -17.28 -15.59
N GLU A 287 -7.64 -16.93 -14.38
CA GLU A 287 -6.77 -16.91 -13.19
C GLU A 287 -6.56 -18.31 -12.58
N THR A 288 -7.40 -19.27 -12.91
CA THR A 288 -7.35 -20.61 -12.33
C THR A 288 -7.05 -21.72 -13.36
N LEU A 289 -6.88 -21.38 -14.65
CA LEU A 289 -6.76 -22.31 -15.78
C LEU A 289 -7.92 -23.29 -15.83
N THR A 290 -9.14 -22.81 -15.51
CA THR A 290 -10.36 -23.60 -15.53
C THR A 290 -10.95 -23.64 -16.94
N GLU A 291 -11.13 -24.85 -17.48
CA GLU A 291 -11.78 -25.05 -18.79
C GLU A 291 -13.31 -24.95 -18.65
N SER A 292 -13.89 -25.54 -17.60
CA SER A 292 -15.32 -25.50 -17.36
C SER A 292 -15.66 -25.28 -15.89
N LEU A 293 -16.72 -24.46 -15.66
CA LEU A 293 -17.35 -24.23 -14.37
C LEU A 293 -18.74 -24.87 -14.39
N ILE A 294 -19.02 -25.75 -13.45
CA ILE A 294 -20.26 -26.51 -13.40
C ILE A 294 -20.90 -26.34 -12.03
N PHE A 295 -22.14 -25.87 -12.01
CA PHE A 295 -22.96 -25.86 -10.81
C PHE A 295 -23.67 -27.22 -10.63
N VAL A 296 -23.58 -27.81 -9.46
CA VAL A 296 -24.22 -29.06 -9.10
C VAL A 296 -25.25 -28.82 -8.01
N GLU A 297 -26.35 -29.55 -8.06
CA GLU A 297 -27.32 -29.58 -6.98
C GLU A 297 -26.81 -30.50 -5.87
N ASN A 298 -27.11 -30.16 -4.63
CA ASN A 298 -26.73 -30.92 -3.44
C ASN A 298 -27.57 -32.18 -3.35
#